data_cb1e2735e18da1d5aee4f781fbb37d0e
#
_entry.id   cb1e2735e18da1d5aee4f781fbb37d0e
#
_cell.length_a   1.000
_cell.length_b   1.000
_cell.length_c   1.000
_cell.angle_alpha   90.00
_cell.angle_beta   90.00
_cell.angle_gamma   90.00
#
_symmetry.space_group_name_H-M   'P 1'
#
loop_
_entity.id
_entity.type
_entity.pdbx_description
1 polymer ?
#
loop_
_entity_poly.entity_id
_entity_poly.type
_entity_poly.pdbx_seq_one_letter_code
_entity_poly.pdbx_strand_id
1 'polypeptide(L)'
;MKLILAIIRIAKMNETKIALSDVGLPSFTVMSVLGRGKGHGDLEKAPFVDPEHLELISEMPRLKSKRMITLVVADDKKDLAVETIIKTNQTSRSGDGKIIVIDTIHSIRVRTGEMGDITLD
;
A
#
# COMPACT_ATOMS: atom_id res chain seq x y z
N MET A 1 -13.25 -14.16 -1.59
CA MET A 1 -12.63 -12.90 -2.08
C MET A 1 -11.94 -12.16 -0.95
N LYS A 2 -10.84 -11.53 -1.24
CA LYS A 2 -10.09 -10.71 -0.28
C LYS A 2 -9.86 -9.32 -0.87
N LEU A 3 -10.12 -8.30 -0.09
CA LEU A 3 -9.74 -6.92 -0.41
C LEU A 3 -8.34 -6.69 0.17
N ILE A 4 -7.43 -6.28 -0.67
CA ILE A 4 -6.06 -5.95 -0.27
C ILE A 4 -5.89 -4.45 -0.33
N LEU A 5 -5.49 -3.86 0.79
CA LEU A 5 -5.10 -2.46 0.88
C LEU A 5 -3.60 -2.43 1.13
N ALA A 6 -2.85 -1.84 0.22
CA ALA A 6 -1.40 -1.73 0.36
C ALA A 6 -0.98 -0.27 0.33
N ILE A 7 -0.36 0.19 1.41
CA ILE A 7 0.19 1.54 1.50
C ILE A 7 1.68 1.43 1.25
N ILE A 8 2.15 2.07 0.19
CA ILE A 8 3.52 1.95 -0.30
C ILE A 8 4.14 3.32 -0.59
N ARG A 9 5.45 3.32 -0.80
CA ARG A 9 6.16 4.53 -1.24
C ARG A 9 5.75 4.93 -2.65
N ILE A 10 5.67 6.23 -2.89
CA ILE A 10 5.43 6.77 -4.23
C ILE A 10 6.46 6.22 -5.23
N ALA A 11 7.72 6.18 -4.83
CA ALA A 11 8.81 5.73 -5.69
C ALA A 11 8.68 4.26 -6.14
N LYS A 12 7.90 3.45 -5.44
CA LYS A 12 7.69 2.03 -5.75
C LYS A 12 6.41 1.77 -6.55
N MET A 13 5.61 2.79 -6.81
CA MET A 13 4.30 2.60 -7.43
C MET A 13 4.39 1.95 -8.82
N ASN A 14 5.27 2.44 -9.67
CA ASN A 14 5.42 1.91 -11.02
C ASN A 14 5.89 0.47 -11.03
N GLU A 15 6.88 0.14 -10.21
CA GLU A 15 7.38 -1.23 -10.07
C GLU A 15 6.29 -2.18 -9.58
N THR A 16 5.51 -1.73 -8.61
CA THR A 16 4.42 -2.54 -8.04
C THR A 16 3.31 -2.78 -9.07
N LYS A 17 2.95 -1.76 -9.83
CA LYS A 17 1.97 -1.86 -10.91
C LYS A 17 2.40 -2.90 -11.94
N ILE A 18 3.65 -2.85 -12.38
CA ILE A 18 4.21 -3.79 -13.34
C ILE A 18 4.22 -5.21 -12.76
N ALA A 19 4.69 -5.35 -11.53
CA ALA A 19 4.79 -6.66 -10.86
C ALA A 19 3.43 -7.33 -10.70
N LEU A 20 2.40 -6.58 -10.32
CA LEU A 20 1.04 -7.11 -10.20
C LEU A 20 0.49 -7.54 -11.56
N SER A 21 0.71 -6.75 -12.61
CA SER A 21 0.29 -7.10 -13.96
C SER A 21 0.99 -8.37 -14.46
N ASP A 22 2.29 -8.50 -14.17
CA ASP A 22 3.10 -9.65 -14.61
C ASP A 22 2.63 -10.97 -13.98
N VAL A 23 2.07 -10.92 -12.78
CA VAL A 23 1.52 -12.13 -12.13
C VAL A 23 0.03 -12.34 -12.40
N GLY A 24 -0.53 -11.58 -13.33
CA GLY A 24 -1.92 -11.75 -13.76
C GLY A 24 -2.95 -11.04 -12.89
N LEU A 25 -2.55 -9.98 -12.19
CA LEU A 25 -3.43 -9.18 -11.34
C LEU A 25 -3.41 -7.71 -11.79
N PRO A 26 -3.90 -7.42 -13.01
CA PRO A 26 -3.78 -6.09 -13.58
C PRO A 26 -4.80 -5.07 -13.07
N SER A 27 -5.85 -5.52 -12.39
CA SER A 27 -6.97 -4.66 -12.00
C SER A 27 -6.81 -4.19 -10.56
N PHE A 28 -6.57 -2.90 -10.38
CA PHE A 28 -6.46 -2.28 -9.05
C PHE A 28 -6.79 -0.79 -9.14
N THR A 29 -7.06 -0.19 -7.98
CA THR A 29 -7.28 1.24 -7.85
C THR A 29 -6.14 1.84 -7.03
N VAL A 30 -5.71 3.04 -7.38
CA VAL A 30 -4.65 3.75 -6.68
C VAL A 30 -5.17 5.08 -6.17
N MET A 31 -4.83 5.40 -4.93
CA MET A 31 -5.15 6.69 -4.32
C MET A 31 -3.88 7.33 -3.73
N SER A 32 -3.82 8.65 -3.84
CA SER A 32 -2.84 9.43 -3.09
C SER A 32 -3.32 9.56 -1.66
N VAL A 33 -2.46 9.21 -0.70
CA VAL A 33 -2.79 9.26 0.72
C VAL A 33 -1.66 9.89 1.51
N LEU A 34 -1.98 10.35 2.70
CA LEU A 34 -1.00 10.82 3.67
C LEU A 34 -0.98 9.86 4.83
N GLY A 35 0.20 9.45 5.25
CA GLY A 35 0.35 8.50 6.33
C GLY A 35 1.49 8.86 7.27
N ARG A 36 1.41 8.32 8.48
CA ARG A 36 2.44 8.46 9.50
C ARG A 36 2.69 7.12 10.16
N GLY A 37 3.96 6.71 10.18
CA GLY A 37 4.41 5.56 10.96
C GLY A 37 5.09 5.99 12.25
N LYS A 38 5.61 5.02 13.00
CA LYS A 38 6.38 5.28 14.22
C LYS A 38 7.76 5.83 13.95
N GLY A 39 8.30 5.61 12.76
CA GLY A 39 9.62 6.07 12.40
C GLY A 39 9.65 7.60 12.25
N HIS A 40 10.74 8.21 12.71
CA HIS A 40 10.95 9.64 12.53
C HIS A 40 11.49 9.97 11.14
N GLY A 41 11.69 8.96 10.31
CA GLY A 41 12.06 9.08 8.92
C GLY A 41 13.30 9.95 8.72
N ASP A 42 13.17 10.94 7.85
CA ASP A 42 14.28 11.80 7.46
C ASP A 42 14.74 12.78 8.55
N LEU A 43 14.05 12.83 9.70
CA LEU A 43 14.47 13.64 10.84
C LEU A 43 15.79 13.20 11.43
N GLU A 44 16.03 11.90 11.47
CA GLU A 44 17.29 11.36 11.97
C GLU A 44 18.46 11.72 11.06
N LYS A 45 18.16 12.12 9.84
CA LYS A 45 19.14 12.51 8.83
C LYS A 45 19.26 14.02 8.65
N ALA A 46 18.47 14.82 9.35
CA ALA A 46 18.54 16.26 9.26
C ALA A 46 19.74 16.77 10.08
N PRO A 47 20.84 17.24 9.44
CA PRO A 47 22.09 17.52 10.14
C PRO A 47 22.08 18.77 11.02
N PHE A 48 20.98 19.50 11.10
CA PHE A 48 20.90 20.78 11.78
C PHE A 48 19.70 20.94 12.71
N VAL A 49 19.16 19.86 13.22
CA VAL A 49 18.05 19.91 14.15
C VAL A 49 18.60 19.84 15.57
N ASP A 50 18.44 20.95 16.31
CA ASP A 50 18.72 21.08 17.74
C ASP A 50 17.97 20.00 18.51
N PRO A 51 18.51 19.42 19.59
CA PRO A 51 17.77 18.46 20.41
C PRO A 51 16.42 18.95 20.91
N GLU A 52 16.28 20.24 21.20
CA GLU A 52 15.01 20.85 21.60
C GLU A 52 14.00 20.89 20.45
N HIS A 53 14.46 21.12 19.23
CA HIS A 53 13.64 21.08 18.03
C HIS A 53 13.27 19.64 17.65
N LEU A 54 14.13 18.67 17.92
CA LEU A 54 13.83 17.25 17.72
C LEU A 54 12.65 16.78 18.57
N GLU A 55 12.57 17.19 19.83
CA GLU A 55 11.45 16.86 20.71
C GLU A 55 10.14 17.48 20.20
N LEU A 56 10.18 18.76 19.81
CA LEU A 56 9.02 19.45 19.25
C LEU A 56 8.57 18.80 17.93
N ILE A 57 9.51 18.43 17.10
CA ILE A 57 9.24 17.82 15.80
C ILE A 57 8.74 16.38 15.96
N SER A 58 9.25 15.63 16.93
CA SER A 58 8.79 14.27 17.20
C SER A 58 7.37 14.20 17.75
N GLU A 59 6.92 15.27 18.43
CA GLU A 59 5.54 15.42 18.89
C GLU A 59 4.59 15.89 17.79
N MET A 60 5.09 16.48 16.72
CA MET A 60 4.27 16.95 15.62
C MET A 60 3.87 15.80 14.70
N PRO A 61 2.59 15.72 14.30
CA PRO A 61 2.16 14.76 13.29
C PRO A 61 2.94 15.00 12.00
N ARG A 62 3.73 14.02 11.59
CA ARG A 62 4.42 14.06 10.30
C ARG A 62 3.72 13.15 9.34
N LEU A 63 3.02 13.77 8.42
CA LEU A 63 2.34 13.05 7.36
C LEU A 63 3.25 13.05 6.13
N LYS A 64 3.46 11.85 5.59
CA LYS A 64 4.19 11.66 4.35
C LYS A 64 3.24 11.24 3.26
N SER A 65 3.49 11.73 2.05
CA SER A 65 2.75 11.30 0.89
C SER A 65 3.09 9.86 0.57
N LYS A 66 2.07 9.05 0.42
CA LYS A 66 2.15 7.63 0.07
C LYS A 66 1.16 7.34 -1.05
N ARG A 67 1.19 6.10 -1.52
CA ARG A 67 0.14 5.59 -2.43
C ARG A 67 -0.55 4.43 -1.78
N MET A 68 -1.86 4.38 -1.91
CA MET A 68 -2.64 3.23 -1.49
C MET A 68 -3.16 2.50 -2.72
N ILE A 69 -2.80 1.23 -2.82
CA ILE A 69 -3.33 0.34 -3.85
C ILE A 69 -4.45 -0.48 -3.22
N THR A 70 -5.58 -0.56 -3.90
CA THR A 70 -6.67 -1.43 -3.49
C THR A 70 -6.99 -2.40 -4.62
N LEU A 71 -7.06 -3.67 -4.30
CA LEU A 71 -7.50 -4.68 -5.26
C LEU A 71 -8.26 -5.78 -4.53
N VAL A 72 -9.25 -6.34 -5.21
CA VAL A 72 -9.99 -7.51 -4.73
C VAL A 72 -9.53 -8.71 -5.54
N VAL A 73 -9.17 -9.78 -4.85
CA VAL A 73 -8.68 -11.00 -5.48
C VAL A 73 -9.47 -12.20 -4.98
N ALA A 74 -9.50 -13.26 -5.77
CA ALA A 74 -10.01 -14.54 -5.33
C ALA A 74 -9.15 -15.07 -4.17
N ASP A 75 -9.73 -15.89 -3.30
CA ASP A 75 -9.04 -16.42 -2.13
C ASP A 75 -7.71 -17.11 -2.46
N ASP A 76 -7.68 -17.85 -3.55
CA ASP A 76 -6.47 -18.56 -4.01
C ASP A 76 -5.39 -17.65 -4.58
N LYS A 77 -5.69 -16.38 -4.84
CA LYS A 77 -4.74 -15.38 -5.34
C LYS A 77 -4.22 -14.44 -4.27
N LYS A 78 -4.76 -14.50 -3.07
CA LYS A 78 -4.41 -13.56 -1.99
C LYS A 78 -2.92 -13.64 -1.65
N ASP A 79 -2.38 -14.84 -1.47
CA ASP A 79 -0.96 -14.99 -1.13
C ASP A 79 -0.04 -14.50 -2.24
N LEU A 80 -0.39 -14.79 -3.49
CA LEU A 80 0.35 -14.29 -4.65
C LEU A 80 0.40 -12.77 -4.68
N ALA A 81 -0.73 -12.11 -4.47
CA ALA A 81 -0.79 -10.66 -4.45
C ALA A 81 0.04 -10.05 -3.31
N VAL A 82 -0.10 -10.58 -2.11
CA VAL A 82 0.62 -10.11 -0.92
C VAL A 82 2.13 -10.29 -1.10
N GLU A 83 2.58 -11.46 -1.51
CA GLU A 83 3.99 -11.76 -1.73
C GLU A 83 4.60 -10.87 -2.83
N THR A 84 3.85 -10.63 -3.89
CA THR A 84 4.29 -9.75 -4.98
C THR A 84 4.52 -8.32 -4.49
N ILE A 85 3.59 -7.81 -3.70
CA ILE A 85 3.70 -6.45 -3.14
C ILE A 85 4.88 -6.38 -2.16
N ILE A 86 5.02 -7.37 -1.27
CA ILE A 86 6.14 -7.41 -0.32
C ILE A 86 7.47 -7.42 -1.07
N LYS A 87 7.64 -8.34 -1.99
CA LYS A 87 8.88 -8.51 -2.74
C LYS A 87 9.30 -7.23 -3.49
N THR A 88 8.34 -6.52 -4.03
CA THR A 88 8.59 -5.29 -4.78
C THR A 88 8.95 -4.12 -3.86
N ASN A 89 8.36 -4.06 -2.67
CA ASN A 89 8.44 -2.88 -1.81
C ASN A 89 9.38 -3.02 -0.62
N GLN A 90 9.75 -4.23 -0.25
CA GLN A 90 10.56 -4.48 0.94
C GLN A 90 11.99 -3.98 0.76
N THR A 91 12.41 -3.07 1.63
CA THR A 91 13.79 -2.59 1.73
C THR A 91 14.39 -2.88 3.11
N SER A 92 13.59 -3.41 4.02
CA SER A 92 13.93 -3.63 5.44
C SER A 92 14.17 -2.32 6.20
N ARG A 93 13.65 -1.22 5.68
CA ARG A 93 13.71 0.11 6.31
C ARG A 93 12.34 0.59 6.72
N SER A 94 12.30 1.47 7.70
CA SER A 94 11.08 2.18 8.08
C SER A 94 10.49 2.88 6.85
N GLY A 95 9.17 2.80 6.70
CA GLY A 95 8.48 3.43 5.59
C GLY A 95 8.20 2.51 4.40
N ASP A 96 8.57 1.23 4.47
CA ASP A 96 8.28 0.26 3.39
C ASP A 96 6.78 0.13 3.12
N GLY A 97 5.97 0.35 4.14
CA GLY A 97 4.53 0.33 3.99
C GLY A 97 3.84 -0.75 4.81
N LYS A 98 2.57 -0.92 4.52
CA LYS A 98 1.72 -1.88 5.24
C LYS A 98 0.70 -2.47 4.28
N ILE A 99 0.41 -3.74 4.46
CA ILE A 99 -0.64 -4.44 3.73
C ILE A 99 -1.72 -4.85 4.71
N ILE A 100 -2.97 -4.55 4.39
CA ILE A 100 -4.13 -4.96 5.17
C ILE A 100 -4.98 -5.85 4.26
N VAL A 101 -5.39 -7.00 4.78
CA VAL A 101 -6.25 -7.94 4.05
C VAL A 101 -7.58 -8.05 4.77
N ILE A 102 -8.66 -7.87 4.03
CA ILE A 102 -10.02 -7.85 4.57
C ILE A 102 -10.87 -8.84 3.79
N ASP A 103 -11.68 -9.62 4.50
CA ASP A 103 -12.67 -10.48 3.86
C ASP A 103 -13.69 -9.63 3.11
N THR A 104 -13.96 -10.01 1.87
CA THR A 104 -14.91 -9.32 1.00
C THR A 104 -16.10 -10.24 0.77
N ILE A 105 -17.29 -9.74 1.05
CA ILE A 105 -18.53 -10.51 0.93
C ILE A 105 -18.97 -10.57 -0.52
N HIS A 106 -19.00 -9.40 -1.19
CA HIS A 106 -19.47 -9.28 -2.57
C HIS A 106 -18.59 -8.34 -3.37
N SER A 107 -18.40 -8.67 -4.64
CA SER A 107 -17.89 -7.76 -5.67
C SER A 107 -18.93 -7.74 -6.79
N ILE A 108 -19.35 -6.54 -7.19
CA ILE A 108 -20.45 -6.36 -8.14
C ILE A 108 -19.99 -5.42 -9.24
N ARG A 109 -20.17 -5.84 -10.48
CA ARG A 109 -19.85 -5.01 -11.64
C ARG A 109 -21.02 -4.07 -11.91
N VAL A 110 -20.80 -2.78 -11.83
CA VAL A 110 -21.86 -1.77 -12.01
C VAL A 110 -22.48 -1.87 -13.39
N ARG A 111 -21.68 -2.05 -14.44
CA ARG A 111 -22.17 -2.09 -15.82
C ARG A 111 -23.19 -3.19 -16.07
N THR A 112 -23.01 -4.36 -15.46
CA THR A 112 -23.80 -5.55 -15.78
C THR A 112 -24.64 -6.06 -14.61
N GLY A 113 -24.33 -5.63 -13.39
CA GLY A 113 -24.92 -6.18 -12.18
C GLY A 113 -24.41 -7.58 -11.80
N GLU A 114 -23.44 -8.11 -12.53
CA GLU A 114 -22.84 -9.41 -12.21
C GLU A 114 -22.15 -9.36 -10.86
N MET A 115 -22.15 -10.48 -10.14
CA MET A 115 -21.59 -10.60 -8.80
C MET A 115 -20.60 -11.77 -8.74
N GLY A 116 -19.67 -11.67 -7.81
CA GLY A 116 -18.75 -12.75 -7.48
C GLY A 116 -17.42 -12.66 -8.23
N ASP A 117 -16.72 -13.80 -8.31
CA ASP A 117 -15.36 -13.87 -8.83
C ASP A 117 -15.25 -13.45 -10.31
N ILE A 118 -16.32 -13.55 -11.06
CA ILE A 118 -16.35 -13.10 -12.46
C ILE A 118 -16.07 -11.59 -12.58
N THR A 119 -16.21 -10.83 -11.50
CA THR A 119 -15.98 -9.38 -11.49
C THR A 119 -14.55 -8.99 -11.14
N LEU A 120 -13.66 -9.94 -10.88
CA LEU A 120 -12.33 -9.71 -10.28
C LEU A 120 -11.19 -9.54 -11.31
N ASP A 121 -11.48 -9.47 -12.55
CA ASP A 121 -10.45 -9.28 -13.61
C ASP A 121 -10.27 -7.83 -14.04
#